data_390eb755e1a42754555d6e6e405a080d
#
_entry.id   390eb755e1a42754555d6e6e405a080d
#
_cell.length_a   1.000
_cell.length_b   1.000
_cell.length_c   1.000
_cell.angle_alpha   90.00
_cell.angle_beta   90.00
_cell.angle_gamma   90.00
#
_symmetry.space_group_name_H-M   'P 1'
#
loop_
_entity.id
_entity.type
_entity.pdbx_description
1 polymer ?
#
loop_
_entity_poly.entity_id
_entity_poly.type
_entity_poly.pdbx_seq_one_letter_code
_entity_poly.pdbx_strand_id
1 'polypeptide(L)'
;FRKVLEKYDLPVANKMLLYGKTGCGKTMTAKAIAKKLDKKLIIVNLSRIVSSKLGETSKNIEGLFKEVQYESAVLFFDEFDSLGQIRDYDNKDNTEMKRVVNSIIQLIDSFPSRSILIAATNQIQMIDEALVRRFELQLEFTAPKAAVLDAYYDSLLQKYPPQFQKME
;
A
#
# COMPACT_ATOMS: atom_id res chain seq x y z
N PHE A 1 0.39 20.39 -11.46
CA PHE A 1 -0.27 20.62 -10.17
C PHE A 1 0.71 20.51 -9.00
N ARG A 2 1.45 19.39 -8.86
CA ARG A 2 2.44 19.17 -7.78
C ARG A 2 3.49 20.29 -7.69
N LYS A 3 4.12 20.68 -8.79
CA LYS A 3 5.10 21.78 -8.83
C LYS A 3 4.53 23.12 -8.35
N VAL A 4 3.23 23.33 -8.52
CA VAL A 4 2.55 24.54 -8.04
C VAL A 4 2.40 24.48 -6.52
N LEU A 5 2.00 23.31 -5.95
CA LEU A 5 1.89 23.13 -4.52
C LEU A 5 3.26 23.32 -3.82
N GLU A 6 4.30 22.69 -4.38
CA GLU A 6 5.68 22.82 -3.89
C GLU A 6 6.17 24.28 -3.92
N LYS A 7 5.80 25.06 -4.94
CA LYS A 7 6.16 26.48 -5.07
C LYS A 7 5.54 27.35 -3.95
N TYR A 8 4.36 26.96 -3.46
CA TYR A 8 3.65 27.69 -2.40
C TYR A 8 3.79 27.03 -1.03
N ASP A 9 4.71 26.06 -0.89
CA ASP A 9 4.94 25.28 0.35
C ASP A 9 3.67 24.61 0.90
N LEU A 10 2.79 24.20 -0.03
CA LEU A 10 1.56 23.51 0.31
C LEU A 10 1.79 22.00 0.41
N PRO A 11 1.19 21.32 1.38
CA PRO A 11 1.35 19.89 1.57
C PRO A 11 0.85 19.12 0.33
N VAL A 12 1.67 18.21 -0.14
CA VAL A 12 1.32 17.31 -1.25
C VAL A 12 0.89 15.98 -0.64
N ALA A 13 -0.38 15.60 -0.85
CA ALA A 13 -0.85 14.28 -0.45
C ALA A 13 -0.05 13.19 -1.19
N ASN A 14 0.72 12.41 -0.44
CA ASN A 14 1.59 11.37 -1.00
C ASN A 14 1.47 10.04 -0.25
N LYS A 15 0.51 9.92 0.66
CA LYS A 15 0.24 8.69 1.42
C LYS A 15 -1.18 8.21 1.16
N MET A 16 -1.31 7.00 0.63
CA MET A 16 -2.57 6.39 0.22
C MET A 16 -2.80 5.06 0.91
N LEU A 17 -4.01 4.85 1.43
CA LEU A 17 -4.48 3.56 1.95
C LEU A 17 -5.53 2.99 0.99
N LEU A 18 -5.23 1.81 0.43
CA LEU A 18 -6.13 1.06 -0.42
C LEU A 18 -6.73 -0.08 0.40
N TYR A 19 -8.05 -0.10 0.56
CA TYR A 19 -8.70 -1.12 1.36
C TYR A 19 -9.86 -1.78 0.61
N GLY A 20 -10.19 -3.02 0.96
CA GLY A 20 -11.27 -3.78 0.35
C GLY A 20 -10.90 -5.23 0.06
N LYS A 21 -11.84 -6.01 -0.47
CA LYS A 21 -11.69 -7.45 -0.65
C LYS A 21 -10.46 -7.83 -1.49
N THR A 22 -9.94 -9.03 -1.22
CA THR A 22 -8.87 -9.63 -2.04
C THR A 22 -9.31 -9.73 -3.51
N GLY A 23 -8.38 -9.56 -4.44
CA GLY A 23 -8.65 -9.67 -5.88
C GLY A 23 -9.23 -8.40 -6.53
N CYS A 24 -9.55 -7.33 -5.79
CA CYS A 24 -10.13 -6.10 -6.34
C CYS A 24 -9.12 -5.15 -6.99
N GLY A 25 -7.84 -5.52 -7.11
CA GLY A 25 -6.88 -4.76 -7.91
C GLY A 25 -5.97 -3.79 -7.14
N LYS A 26 -5.93 -3.81 -5.79
CA LYS A 26 -5.10 -2.92 -4.96
C LYS A 26 -3.62 -2.92 -5.37
N THR A 27 -3.00 -4.09 -5.44
CA THR A 27 -1.60 -4.27 -5.85
C THR A 27 -1.36 -3.84 -7.30
N MET A 28 -2.32 -4.12 -8.20
CA MET A 28 -2.24 -3.68 -9.60
C MET A 28 -2.29 -2.16 -9.73
N THR A 29 -3.10 -1.50 -8.90
CA THR A 29 -3.18 -0.04 -8.86
C THR A 29 -1.85 0.58 -8.41
N ALA A 30 -1.19 0.04 -7.39
CA ALA A 30 0.13 0.50 -6.97
C ALA A 30 1.17 0.37 -8.11
N LYS A 31 1.16 -0.76 -8.84
CA LYS A 31 2.02 -0.96 -10.02
C LYS A 31 1.70 0.04 -11.13
N ALA A 32 0.42 0.31 -11.40
CA ALA A 32 0.00 1.26 -12.42
C ALA A 32 0.41 2.70 -12.07
N ILE A 33 0.29 3.11 -10.80
CA ILE A 33 0.74 4.41 -10.30
C ILE A 33 2.25 4.56 -10.47
N ALA A 34 3.04 3.59 -10.04
CA ALA A 34 4.49 3.62 -10.19
C ALA A 34 4.91 3.75 -11.66
N LYS A 35 4.31 2.94 -12.55
CA LYS A 35 4.55 3.01 -14.00
C LYS A 35 4.15 4.36 -14.58
N LYS A 36 2.98 4.89 -14.22
CA LYS A 36 2.47 6.18 -14.73
C LYS A 36 3.35 7.37 -14.34
N LEU A 37 3.98 7.28 -13.16
CA LEU A 37 4.83 8.33 -12.62
C LEU A 37 6.32 8.12 -12.93
N ASP A 38 6.65 7.05 -13.66
CA ASP A 38 8.03 6.64 -13.96
C ASP A 38 8.90 6.56 -12.69
N LYS A 39 8.37 5.86 -11.66
CA LYS A 39 9.03 5.70 -10.37
C LYS A 39 9.34 4.23 -10.10
N LYS A 40 10.48 3.98 -9.45
CA LYS A 40 10.81 2.67 -8.89
C LYS A 40 9.70 2.23 -7.93
N LEU A 41 9.23 0.99 -8.03
CA LEU A 41 8.27 0.39 -7.11
C LEU A 41 8.99 -0.56 -6.16
N ILE A 42 8.90 -0.28 -4.88
CA ILE A 42 9.40 -1.14 -3.80
C ILE A 42 8.19 -1.79 -3.16
N ILE A 43 8.06 -3.11 -3.31
CA ILE A 43 6.95 -3.89 -2.75
C ILE A 43 7.41 -4.59 -1.48
N VAL A 44 6.69 -4.38 -0.41
CA VAL A 44 6.95 -4.94 0.91
C VAL A 44 5.73 -5.71 1.38
N ASN A 45 5.86 -7.02 1.54
CA ASN A 45 4.83 -7.83 2.19
C ASN A 45 5.09 -7.81 3.70
N LEU A 46 4.21 -7.13 4.44
CA LEU A 46 4.39 -6.94 5.88
C LEU A 46 4.19 -8.24 6.68
N SER A 47 3.36 -9.17 6.23
CA SER A 47 3.17 -10.44 6.93
C SER A 47 4.48 -11.25 7.03
N ARG A 48 5.33 -11.18 5.99
CA ARG A 48 6.64 -11.83 5.98
C ARG A 48 7.66 -11.14 6.89
N ILE A 49 7.59 -9.82 7.01
CA ILE A 49 8.49 -9.06 7.87
C ILE A 49 8.11 -9.23 9.34
N VAL A 50 6.83 -9.18 9.65
CA VAL A 50 6.29 -9.31 11.00
C VAL A 50 6.47 -10.73 11.57
N SER A 51 6.44 -11.77 10.72
CA SER A 51 6.71 -13.15 11.11
C SER A 51 8.17 -13.43 11.48
N SER A 52 9.10 -12.55 11.10
CA SER A 52 10.48 -12.59 11.58
C SER A 52 10.58 -12.02 13.00
N LYS A 53 11.68 -12.31 13.73
CA LYS A 53 11.85 -11.84 15.12
C LYS A 53 11.55 -10.34 15.25
N LEU A 54 10.66 -9.97 16.16
CA LEU A 54 10.10 -8.61 16.34
C LEU A 54 11.16 -7.49 16.38
N GLY A 55 12.33 -7.73 17.03
CA GLY A 55 13.41 -6.73 17.06
C GLY A 55 14.10 -6.47 15.73
N GLU A 56 14.03 -7.39 14.76
CA GLU A 56 14.53 -7.22 13.40
C GLU A 56 13.52 -6.48 12.51
N THR A 57 12.24 -6.60 12.82
CA THR A 57 11.13 -6.00 12.04
C THR A 57 11.28 -4.49 11.93
N SER A 58 11.48 -3.78 13.05
CA SER A 58 11.65 -2.32 13.06
C SER A 58 12.87 -1.89 12.23
N LYS A 59 14.01 -2.56 12.40
CA LYS A 59 15.23 -2.24 11.65
C LYS A 59 15.07 -2.46 10.14
N ASN A 60 14.39 -3.54 9.76
CA ASN A 60 14.13 -3.83 8.35
C ASN A 60 13.23 -2.77 7.71
N ILE A 61 12.16 -2.36 8.42
CA ILE A 61 11.27 -1.30 7.95
C ILE A 61 11.99 0.04 7.88
N GLU A 62 12.78 0.42 8.90
CA GLU A 62 13.60 1.64 8.88
C GLU A 62 14.58 1.67 7.70
N GLY A 63 15.20 0.52 7.37
CA GLY A 63 16.08 0.38 6.22
C GLY A 63 15.37 0.72 4.90
N LEU A 64 14.14 0.24 4.73
CA LEU A 64 13.31 0.53 3.54
C LEU A 64 12.95 2.02 3.43
N PHE A 65 12.57 2.65 4.55
CA PHE A 65 12.28 4.09 4.55
C PHE A 65 13.53 4.93 4.25
N LYS A 66 14.71 4.53 4.73
CA LYS A 66 15.98 5.18 4.38
C LYS A 66 16.28 5.08 2.89
N GLU A 67 16.09 3.91 2.27
CA GLU A 67 16.27 3.75 0.82
C GLU A 67 15.40 4.75 0.04
N VAL A 68 14.13 4.89 0.42
CA VAL A 68 13.19 5.82 -0.21
C VAL A 68 13.54 7.29 0.03
N GLN A 69 14.29 7.62 1.09
CA GLN A 69 14.77 8.98 1.33
C GLN A 69 15.76 9.47 0.27
N TYR A 70 16.53 8.59 -0.33
CA TYR A 70 17.53 8.94 -1.34
C TYR A 70 17.00 8.86 -2.77
N GLU A 71 16.04 7.96 -3.02
CA GLU A 71 15.44 7.76 -4.33
C GLU A 71 13.95 8.16 -4.33
N SER A 72 13.52 8.87 -5.38
CA SER A 72 12.09 9.13 -5.60
C SER A 72 11.39 7.85 -6.03
N ALA A 73 10.67 7.19 -5.13
CA ALA A 73 10.07 5.87 -5.35
C ALA A 73 8.61 5.81 -4.90
N VAL A 74 7.94 4.74 -5.28
CA VAL A 74 6.67 4.30 -4.69
C VAL A 74 6.99 3.17 -3.73
N LEU A 75 6.75 3.37 -2.44
CA LEU A 75 6.82 2.34 -1.41
C LEU A 75 5.43 1.75 -1.21
N PHE A 76 5.29 0.47 -1.48
CA PHE A 76 4.02 -0.23 -1.37
C PHE A 76 4.06 -1.30 -0.28
N PHE A 77 3.27 -1.11 0.75
CA PHE A 77 3.04 -2.10 1.80
C PHE A 77 1.81 -2.95 1.48
N ASP A 78 2.02 -4.23 1.22
CA ASP A 78 0.94 -5.21 1.09
C ASP A 78 0.66 -5.90 2.43
N GLU A 79 -0.58 -6.34 2.63
CA GLU A 79 -1.04 -6.98 3.86
C GLU A 79 -0.80 -6.12 5.12
N PHE A 80 -1.15 -4.82 5.02
CA PHE A 80 -0.91 -3.83 6.08
C PHE A 80 -1.65 -4.17 7.39
N ASP A 81 -2.73 -4.95 7.31
CA ASP A 81 -3.47 -5.51 8.45
C ASP A 81 -2.65 -6.49 9.31
N SER A 82 -1.54 -7.04 8.79
CA SER A 82 -0.62 -7.87 9.57
C SER A 82 -0.08 -7.15 10.81
N LEU A 83 -0.01 -5.82 10.79
CA LEU A 83 0.37 -5.01 11.94
C LEU A 83 -0.69 -5.02 13.05
N GLY A 84 -1.94 -5.34 12.73
CA GLY A 84 -3.05 -5.40 13.69
C GLY A 84 -3.30 -6.79 14.29
N GLN A 85 -2.96 -7.86 13.56
CA GLN A 85 -3.30 -9.23 13.95
C GLN A 85 -2.56 -9.74 15.18
N ILE A 86 -1.49 -9.10 15.59
CA ILE A 86 -0.64 -9.54 16.73
C ILE A 86 -1.19 -9.10 18.09
N ARG A 87 -2.33 -8.40 18.14
CA ARG A 87 -2.94 -7.94 19.39
C ARG A 87 -3.48 -9.06 20.28
N ASP A 88 -3.70 -10.27 19.74
CA ASP A 88 -4.39 -11.37 20.41
C ASP A 88 -3.46 -12.38 21.11
N TYR A 89 -2.13 -12.26 20.98
CA TYR A 89 -1.17 -13.14 21.61
C TYR A 89 -0.45 -12.46 22.78
N ASP A 90 -0.50 -13.08 23.95
CA ASP A 90 0.11 -12.84 25.26
C ASP A 90 0.77 -11.47 25.59
N ASN A 91 0.59 -11.05 26.86
CA ASN A 91 0.91 -9.72 27.42
C ASN A 91 2.35 -9.16 27.22
N LYS A 92 3.35 -9.97 26.88
CA LYS A 92 4.73 -9.51 26.61
C LYS A 92 4.94 -9.06 25.17
N ASP A 93 4.33 -9.73 24.19
CA ASP A 93 4.43 -9.41 22.76
C ASP A 93 3.71 -8.09 22.43
N ASN A 94 2.69 -7.72 23.20
CA ASN A 94 1.97 -6.46 23.04
C ASN A 94 2.84 -5.20 23.20
N THR A 95 3.88 -5.24 24.04
CA THR A 95 4.73 -4.05 24.26
C THR A 95 5.71 -3.84 23.10
N GLU A 96 6.29 -4.91 22.56
CA GLU A 96 7.18 -4.82 21.41
C GLU A 96 6.43 -4.41 20.15
N MET A 97 5.23 -4.93 19.95
CA MET A 97 4.40 -4.57 18.82
C MET A 97 3.94 -3.11 18.83
N LYS A 98 3.57 -2.59 20.00
CA LYS A 98 3.31 -1.16 20.16
C LYS A 98 4.51 -0.31 19.78
N ARG A 99 5.73 -0.75 20.08
CA ARG A 99 6.97 -0.07 19.65
C ARG A 99 7.12 -0.11 18.13
N VAL A 100 6.86 -1.25 17.48
CA VAL A 100 6.90 -1.39 16.02
C VAL A 100 5.88 -0.45 15.37
N VAL A 101 4.63 -0.45 15.85
CA VAL A 101 3.57 0.44 15.34
C VAL A 101 3.96 1.92 15.52
N ASN A 102 4.48 2.30 16.70
CA ASN A 102 4.93 3.68 16.95
C ASN A 102 6.11 4.07 16.05
N SER A 103 7.06 3.17 15.82
CA SER A 103 8.16 3.39 14.88
C SER A 103 7.64 3.62 13.46
N ILE A 104 6.69 2.80 13.00
CA ILE A 104 6.06 2.97 11.68
C ILE A 104 5.32 4.31 11.59
N ILE A 105 4.59 4.72 12.62
CA ILE A 105 3.93 6.02 12.66
C ILE A 105 4.94 7.16 12.44
N GLN A 106 6.06 7.15 13.16
CA GLN A 106 7.12 8.16 13.01
C GLN A 106 7.74 8.17 11.61
N LEU A 107 7.95 6.97 11.03
CA LEU A 107 8.47 6.83 9.67
C LEU A 107 7.46 7.36 8.62
N ILE A 108 6.17 7.12 8.81
CA ILE A 108 5.12 7.66 7.94
C ILE A 108 5.04 9.18 8.07
N ASP A 109 5.15 9.72 9.28
CA ASP A 109 5.10 11.16 9.52
C ASP A 109 6.31 11.89 8.88
N SER A 110 7.48 11.26 8.85
CA SER A 110 8.71 11.77 8.22
C SER A 110 8.88 11.36 6.75
N PHE A 111 7.86 10.76 6.13
CA PHE A 111 7.97 10.24 4.77
C PHE A 111 8.22 11.34 3.73
N PRO A 112 9.23 11.20 2.84
CA PRO A 112 9.64 12.27 1.94
C PRO A 112 8.55 12.61 0.91
N SER A 113 8.25 13.90 0.75
CA SER A 113 7.21 14.40 -0.16
C SER A 113 7.41 14.01 -1.62
N ARG A 114 8.67 13.81 -2.06
CA ARG A 114 9.03 13.38 -3.43
C ARG A 114 8.65 11.93 -3.75
N SER A 115 8.45 11.11 -2.74
CA SER A 115 8.08 9.70 -2.85
C SER A 115 6.59 9.51 -2.57
N ILE A 116 6.05 8.33 -2.84
CA ILE A 116 4.66 7.99 -2.59
C ILE A 116 4.63 6.74 -1.71
N LEU A 117 3.87 6.81 -0.64
CA LEU A 117 3.57 5.68 0.21
C LEU A 117 2.18 5.14 -0.13
N ILE A 118 2.08 3.86 -0.39
CA ILE A 118 0.81 3.18 -0.61
C ILE A 118 0.76 1.99 0.35
N ALA A 119 -0.28 1.88 1.14
CA ALA A 119 -0.57 0.70 1.93
C ALA A 119 -1.83 0.01 1.40
N ALA A 120 -1.85 -1.32 1.43
CA ALA A 120 -3.01 -2.11 1.04
C ALA A 120 -3.42 -3.08 2.15
N THR A 121 -4.72 -3.15 2.39
CA THR A 121 -5.30 -4.06 3.39
C THR A 121 -6.60 -4.68 2.88
N ASN A 122 -6.87 -5.88 3.36
CA ASN A 122 -8.17 -6.52 3.17
C ASN A 122 -9.10 -6.28 4.37
N GLN A 123 -8.57 -5.84 5.51
CA GLN A 123 -9.26 -5.71 6.79
C GLN A 123 -8.89 -4.39 7.49
N ILE A 124 -9.44 -3.28 7.01
CA ILE A 124 -9.14 -1.94 7.55
C ILE A 124 -9.43 -1.86 9.07
N GLN A 125 -10.44 -2.59 9.54
CA GLN A 125 -10.83 -2.64 10.95
C GLN A 125 -9.76 -3.25 11.88
N MET A 126 -8.79 -3.99 11.32
CA MET A 126 -7.68 -4.57 12.07
C MET A 126 -6.52 -3.59 12.28
N ILE A 127 -6.48 -2.50 11.50
CA ILE A 127 -5.40 -1.51 11.56
C ILE A 127 -5.68 -0.52 12.69
N ASP A 128 -4.61 -0.11 13.40
CA ASP A 128 -4.70 0.96 14.38
C ASP A 128 -5.17 2.26 13.73
N GLU A 129 -6.16 2.90 14.34
CA GLU A 129 -6.72 4.17 13.85
C GLU A 129 -5.64 5.26 13.72
N ALA A 130 -4.65 5.26 14.61
CA ALA A 130 -3.52 6.18 14.52
C ALA A 130 -2.71 5.99 13.23
N LEU A 131 -2.56 4.77 12.73
CA LEU A 131 -1.95 4.51 11.42
C LEU A 131 -2.86 4.96 10.27
N VAL A 132 -4.15 4.64 10.33
CA VAL A 132 -5.13 4.98 9.28
C VAL A 132 -5.18 6.49 9.05
N ARG A 133 -5.14 7.28 10.11
CA ARG A 133 -5.18 8.76 10.05
C ARG A 133 -3.95 9.40 9.37
N ARG A 134 -2.85 8.68 9.20
CA ARG A 134 -1.65 9.19 8.51
C ARG A 134 -1.75 9.11 6.98
N PHE A 135 -2.76 8.42 6.48
CA PHE A 135 -3.01 8.34 5.04
C PHE A 135 -4.02 9.41 4.62
N GLU A 136 -3.55 10.38 3.84
CA GLU A 136 -4.39 11.51 3.38
C GLU A 136 -5.46 11.07 2.39
N LEU A 137 -5.19 9.99 1.64
CA LEU A 137 -6.11 9.43 0.66
C LEU A 137 -6.46 8.00 1.04
N GLN A 138 -7.74 7.74 1.31
CA GLN A 138 -8.26 6.42 1.62
C GLN A 138 -9.23 6.01 0.52
N LEU A 139 -8.95 4.90 -0.16
CA LEU A 139 -9.71 4.43 -1.32
C LEU A 139 -10.24 3.02 -1.07
N GLU A 140 -11.57 2.89 -1.13
CA GLU A 140 -12.22 1.59 -1.06
C GLU A 140 -12.21 0.89 -2.41
N PHE A 141 -11.80 -0.37 -2.41
CA PHE A 141 -11.80 -1.26 -3.57
C PHE A 141 -12.93 -2.27 -3.45
N THR A 142 -13.97 -2.05 -4.22
CA THR A 142 -15.12 -2.97 -4.32
C THR A 142 -14.99 -3.86 -5.57
N ALA A 143 -15.69 -5.00 -5.56
CA ALA A 143 -15.79 -5.82 -6.76
C ALA A 143 -16.44 -5.01 -7.89
N PRO A 144 -15.89 -5.07 -9.12
CA PRO A 144 -16.47 -4.37 -10.25
C PRO A 144 -17.88 -4.93 -10.56
N LYS A 145 -18.77 -4.08 -11.05
CA LYS A 145 -20.09 -4.49 -11.53
C LYS A 145 -19.94 -5.35 -12.79
N ALA A 146 -20.91 -6.26 -13.01
CA ALA A 146 -20.89 -7.19 -14.16
C ALA A 146 -20.61 -6.48 -15.49
N ALA A 147 -21.30 -5.39 -15.80
CA ALA A 147 -21.07 -4.64 -17.04
C ALA A 147 -19.61 -4.11 -17.22
N VAL A 148 -18.92 -3.82 -16.11
CA VAL A 148 -17.50 -3.40 -16.17
C VAL A 148 -16.60 -4.61 -16.42
N LEU A 149 -16.94 -5.76 -15.86
CA LEU A 149 -16.23 -7.02 -16.12
C LEU A 149 -16.39 -7.45 -17.57
N ASP A 150 -17.62 -7.39 -18.09
CA ASP A 150 -17.92 -7.73 -19.49
C ASP A 150 -17.09 -6.87 -20.44
N ALA A 151 -17.11 -5.55 -20.27
CA ALA A 151 -16.31 -4.64 -21.07
C ALA A 151 -14.79 -4.90 -20.95
N TYR A 152 -14.33 -5.32 -19.79
CA TYR A 152 -12.92 -5.69 -19.57
C TYR A 152 -12.58 -6.98 -20.32
N TYR A 153 -13.41 -8.01 -20.22
CA TYR A 153 -13.22 -9.26 -20.95
C TYR A 153 -13.27 -9.06 -22.45
N ASP A 154 -14.20 -8.25 -22.97
CA ASP A 154 -14.24 -7.89 -24.39
C ASP A 154 -12.94 -7.23 -24.84
N SER A 155 -12.41 -6.29 -24.05
CA SER A 155 -11.14 -5.65 -24.37
C SER A 155 -9.93 -6.60 -24.33
N LEU A 156 -9.99 -7.63 -23.50
CA LEU A 156 -8.97 -8.67 -23.48
C LEU A 156 -9.09 -9.59 -24.72
N LEU A 157 -10.30 -10.05 -25.01
CA LEU A 157 -10.56 -10.94 -26.13
C LEU A 157 -10.15 -10.32 -27.47
N GLN A 158 -10.36 -9.02 -27.65
CA GLN A 158 -9.91 -8.29 -28.86
C GLN A 158 -8.39 -8.37 -29.10
N LYS A 159 -7.59 -8.64 -28.08
CA LYS A 159 -6.13 -8.80 -28.21
C LYS A 159 -5.70 -10.21 -28.64
N TYR A 160 -6.62 -11.17 -28.65
CA TYR A 160 -6.36 -12.54 -29.06
C TYR A 160 -6.81 -12.77 -30.51
N PRO A 161 -6.20 -13.76 -31.21
CA PRO A 161 -6.64 -14.14 -32.54
C PRO A 161 -8.12 -14.51 -32.59
N PRO A 162 -8.83 -14.29 -33.72
CA PRO A 162 -10.28 -14.47 -33.83
C PRO A 162 -10.79 -15.86 -33.44
N GLN A 163 -9.94 -16.88 -33.57
CA GLN A 163 -10.26 -18.27 -33.21
C GLN A 163 -10.48 -18.47 -31.69
N PHE A 164 -9.97 -17.55 -30.83
CA PHE A 164 -10.16 -17.58 -29.39
C PHE A 164 -11.26 -16.61 -28.90
N GLN A 165 -11.86 -15.83 -29.82
CA GLN A 165 -12.89 -14.86 -29.50
C GLN A 165 -14.31 -15.47 -29.48
N LYS A 166 -14.49 -16.71 -29.95
CA LYS A 166 -15.75 -17.43 -29.87
C LYS A 166 -15.74 -18.33 -28.63
N MET A 167 -16.29 -17.82 -27.53
CA MET A 167 -16.80 -18.65 -26.44
C MET A 167 -18.30 -18.77 -26.66
N GLU A 168 -18.76 -20.00 -26.99
CA GLU A 168 -20.17 -20.38 -26.95
C GLU A 168 -20.66 -20.44 -25.50
#